data_69bfcbc4f249dad46a68d1da9fdb1c85
#
_entry.id   69bfcbc4f249dad46a68d1da9fdb1c85
#
_cell.length_a   1.000
_cell.length_b   1.000
_cell.length_c   1.000
_cell.angle_alpha   90.00
_cell.angle_beta   90.00
_cell.angle_gamma   90.00
#
_symmetry.space_group_name_H-M   'P 1'
#
loop_
_entity.id
_entity.type
_entity.pdbx_description
1 polymer ?
#
loop_
_entity_poly.entity_id
_entity_poly.type
_entity_poly.pdbx_seq_one_letter_code
_entity_poly.pdbx_strand_id
1 'polypeptide(L)'
;MKRIFNGSGGRKAALILSLCLIFALAVGTTLAYLKANTSPVTNTFKAATSEIKIEEKTDDGSKSEIYVKNEGTATSYVRVKLVCNWVDKDGNVSATPVPAPTITNSDWFEKDGIYYYTKPVAPTGQTSNLLD
;
A
#
# COMPACT_ATOMS: atom_id res chain seq x y z
N MET A 1 -10.40 62.17 -40.49
CA MET A 1 -9.62 61.44 -39.44
C MET A 1 -8.21 62.00 -39.37
N LYS A 2 -7.86 62.71 -38.29
CA LYS A 2 -6.54 63.35 -38.10
C LYS A 2 -5.50 62.27 -37.86
N ARG A 3 -4.36 62.32 -38.59
CA ARG A 3 -3.20 61.44 -38.47
C ARG A 3 -2.54 61.65 -37.08
N ILE A 4 -2.77 60.74 -36.18
CA ILE A 4 -2.25 60.76 -34.78
C ILE A 4 -0.76 60.39 -34.72
N PHE A 5 -0.14 59.91 -35.85
CA PHE A 5 1.21 59.33 -35.85
C PHE A 5 2.25 60.05 -36.71
N ASN A 6 2.16 61.37 -36.89
CA ASN A 6 3.07 62.08 -37.82
C ASN A 6 4.17 62.92 -37.10
N GLY A 7 4.43 62.74 -35.84
CA GLY A 7 5.52 63.36 -35.11
C GLY A 7 6.54 62.33 -34.63
N SER A 8 7.79 62.73 -34.38
CA SER A 8 8.86 61.90 -33.85
C SER A 8 8.42 61.16 -32.54
N GLY A 9 7.51 61.77 -31.75
CA GLY A 9 6.89 61.12 -30.58
C GLY A 9 5.93 59.99 -30.94
N GLY A 10 5.13 60.12 -32.02
CA GLY A 10 4.20 59.07 -32.42
C GLY A 10 4.89 57.79 -32.93
N ARG A 11 6.05 57.93 -33.59
CA ARG A 11 6.83 56.75 -34.02
C ARG A 11 7.47 55.99 -32.84
N LYS A 12 7.95 56.72 -31.83
CA LYS A 12 8.49 56.13 -30.60
C LYS A 12 7.39 55.42 -29.79
N ALA A 13 6.22 56.04 -29.67
CA ALA A 13 5.09 55.43 -29.03
C ALA A 13 4.61 54.15 -29.74
N ALA A 14 4.55 54.17 -31.06
CA ALA A 14 4.20 52.98 -31.85
C ALA A 14 5.21 51.84 -31.70
N LEU A 15 6.52 52.14 -31.64
CA LEU A 15 7.57 51.15 -31.38
C LEU A 15 7.45 50.53 -29.97
N ILE A 16 7.22 51.33 -28.97
CA ILE A 16 7.03 50.87 -27.60
C ILE A 16 5.79 49.96 -27.51
N LEU A 17 4.67 50.40 -28.11
CA LEU A 17 3.43 49.64 -28.12
C LEU A 17 3.60 48.28 -28.85
N SER A 18 4.27 48.26 -29.99
CA SER A 18 4.54 47.01 -30.73
C SER A 18 5.45 46.07 -29.96
N LEU A 19 6.45 46.60 -29.26
CA LEU A 19 7.34 45.79 -28.44
C LEU A 19 6.59 45.17 -27.24
N CYS A 20 5.72 45.97 -26.56
CA CYS A 20 4.88 45.46 -25.51
C CYS A 20 3.92 44.36 -25.99
N LEU A 21 3.36 44.52 -27.18
CA LEU A 21 2.46 43.50 -27.77
C LEU A 21 3.18 42.19 -28.06
N ILE A 22 4.39 42.26 -28.61
CA ILE A 22 5.22 41.07 -28.87
C ILE A 22 5.56 40.38 -27.58
N PHE A 23 5.94 41.13 -26.54
CA PHE A 23 6.22 40.58 -25.23
C PHE A 23 4.98 39.90 -24.60
N ALA A 24 3.84 40.52 -24.68
CA ALA A 24 2.60 39.95 -24.15
C ALA A 24 2.20 38.65 -24.88
N LEU A 25 2.38 38.59 -26.19
CA LEU A 25 2.17 37.37 -26.97
C LEU A 25 3.17 36.26 -26.62
N ALA A 26 4.45 36.60 -26.47
CA ALA A 26 5.47 35.61 -26.11
C ALA A 26 5.21 35.00 -24.73
N VAL A 27 4.91 35.80 -23.71
CA VAL A 27 4.60 35.32 -22.37
C VAL A 27 3.28 34.58 -22.34
N GLY A 28 2.25 35.08 -23.01
CA GLY A 28 0.92 34.47 -23.05
C GLY A 28 0.93 33.08 -23.70
N THR A 29 1.64 32.92 -24.82
CA THR A 29 1.76 31.62 -25.49
C THR A 29 2.56 30.62 -24.67
N THR A 30 3.64 31.05 -24.00
CA THR A 30 4.44 30.20 -23.14
C THR A 30 3.64 29.68 -21.95
N LEU A 31 2.86 30.55 -21.28
CA LEU A 31 2.00 30.17 -20.18
C LEU A 31 0.86 29.23 -20.61
N ALA A 32 0.24 29.52 -21.76
CA ALA A 32 -0.80 28.66 -22.32
C ALA A 32 -0.26 27.27 -22.68
N TYR A 33 0.93 27.19 -23.26
CA TYR A 33 1.61 25.94 -23.59
C TYR A 33 1.95 25.13 -22.33
N LEU A 34 2.51 25.76 -21.29
CA LEU A 34 2.81 25.11 -20.03
C LEU A 34 1.54 24.58 -19.37
N LYS A 35 0.46 25.36 -19.36
CA LYS A 35 -0.81 24.94 -18.77
C LYS A 35 -1.49 23.80 -19.55
N ALA A 36 -1.37 23.80 -20.87
CA ALA A 36 -1.94 22.75 -21.72
C ALA A 36 -1.18 21.41 -21.60
N ASN A 37 0.13 21.46 -21.35
CA ASN A 37 0.97 20.25 -21.24
C ASN A 37 1.15 19.72 -19.79
N THR A 38 0.75 20.45 -18.78
CA THR A 38 0.71 19.95 -17.41
C THR A 38 -0.62 19.25 -17.13
N SER A 39 -0.66 17.96 -17.42
CA SER A 39 -1.73 17.12 -16.87
C SER A 39 -1.59 17.10 -15.34
N PRO A 40 -2.66 17.33 -14.58
CA PRO A 40 -2.60 17.18 -13.13
C PRO A 40 -2.23 15.74 -12.81
N VAL A 41 -1.06 15.54 -12.22
CA VAL A 41 -0.66 14.25 -11.67
C VAL A 41 -1.46 14.06 -10.38
N THR A 42 -2.55 13.31 -10.46
CA THR A 42 -3.32 12.94 -9.29
C THR A 42 -2.65 11.73 -8.65
N ASN A 43 -1.81 11.96 -7.66
CA ASN A 43 -1.28 10.90 -6.83
C ASN A 43 -2.38 10.42 -5.89
N THR A 44 -3.08 9.37 -6.27
CA THR A 44 -4.07 8.72 -5.40
C THR A 44 -3.32 7.77 -4.48
N PHE A 45 -2.98 8.21 -3.28
CA PHE A 45 -2.50 7.31 -2.23
C PHE A 45 -3.69 6.51 -1.70
N LYS A 46 -3.72 5.22 -2.03
CA LYS A 46 -4.57 4.27 -1.30
C LYS A 46 -3.75 3.72 -0.14
N ALA A 47 -4.22 3.94 1.08
CA ALA A 47 -3.63 3.31 2.23
C ALA A 47 -3.73 1.79 2.06
N ALA A 48 -2.59 1.10 2.16
CA ALA A 48 -2.58 -0.35 2.18
C ALA A 48 -3.02 -0.81 3.57
N THR A 49 -3.97 -1.74 3.62
CA THR A 49 -4.45 -2.35 4.87
C THR A 49 -3.81 -3.72 5.01
N SER A 50 -3.34 -4.02 6.23
CA SER A 50 -2.94 -5.38 6.63
C SER A 50 -4.05 -5.95 7.49
N GLU A 51 -4.75 -6.94 6.97
CA GLU A 51 -5.80 -7.67 7.66
C GLU A 51 -5.46 -9.15 7.60
N ILE A 52 -5.16 -9.71 8.77
CA ILE A 52 -4.67 -11.08 8.91
C ILE A 52 -5.72 -11.87 9.68
N LYS A 53 -6.16 -12.98 9.11
CA LYS A 53 -7.11 -13.90 9.73
C LYS A 53 -6.45 -15.25 9.95
N ILE A 54 -6.60 -15.80 11.14
CA ILE A 54 -6.18 -17.17 11.45
C ILE A 54 -7.37 -18.08 11.16
N GLU A 55 -7.16 -19.08 10.33
CA GLU A 55 -8.12 -20.14 10.07
C GLU A 55 -7.64 -21.42 10.76
N GLU A 56 -8.50 -22.04 11.51
CA GLU A 56 -8.23 -23.26 12.27
C GLU A 56 -9.29 -24.28 11.95
N LYS A 57 -8.88 -25.53 11.71
CA LYS A 57 -9.78 -26.67 11.67
C LYS A 57 -9.51 -27.57 12.87
N THR A 58 -10.57 -28.08 13.43
CA THR A 58 -10.51 -29.02 14.56
C THR A 58 -11.10 -30.34 14.11
N ASP A 59 -10.38 -31.42 14.33
CA ASP A 59 -10.84 -32.77 14.09
C ASP A 59 -10.67 -33.57 15.39
N ASP A 60 -11.73 -34.25 15.80
CA ASP A 60 -11.80 -35.07 17.03
C ASP A 60 -11.20 -34.40 18.28
N GLY A 61 -11.51 -33.10 18.47
CA GLY A 61 -11.05 -32.34 19.63
C GLY A 61 -9.59 -31.84 19.54
N SER A 62 -8.88 -32.17 18.47
CA SER A 62 -7.52 -31.67 18.20
C SER A 62 -7.53 -30.71 17.03
N LYS A 63 -6.65 -29.68 17.08
CA LYS A 63 -6.44 -28.81 15.91
C LYS A 63 -5.64 -29.56 14.87
N SER A 64 -6.21 -29.73 13.68
CA SER A 64 -5.59 -30.45 12.58
C SER A 64 -4.96 -29.51 11.53
N GLU A 65 -5.48 -28.32 11.39
CA GLU A 65 -4.96 -27.34 10.44
C GLU A 65 -4.91 -25.96 11.09
N ILE A 66 -3.80 -25.25 10.91
CA ILE A 66 -3.66 -23.83 11.24
C ILE A 66 -2.96 -23.16 10.06
N TYR A 67 -3.64 -22.25 9.42
CA TYR A 67 -3.06 -21.39 8.40
C TYR A 67 -3.54 -19.95 8.55
N VAL A 68 -2.79 -19.04 7.99
CA VAL A 68 -3.04 -17.61 8.09
C VAL A 68 -3.38 -17.06 6.72
N LYS A 69 -4.52 -16.38 6.62
CA LYS A 69 -5.00 -15.73 5.41
C LYS A 69 -4.78 -14.24 5.49
N ASN A 70 -4.28 -13.65 4.41
CA ASN A 70 -4.16 -12.21 4.28
C ASN A 70 -5.39 -11.66 3.54
N GLU A 71 -6.32 -11.06 4.26
CA GLU A 71 -7.52 -10.41 3.71
C GLU A 71 -7.28 -8.91 3.42
N GLY A 72 -6.09 -8.41 3.72
CA GLY A 72 -5.70 -7.04 3.45
C GLY A 72 -5.30 -6.77 1.99
N THR A 73 -4.91 -5.55 1.72
CA THR A 73 -4.47 -5.08 0.39
C THR A 73 -2.96 -4.99 0.25
N ALA A 74 -2.22 -5.22 1.35
CA ALA A 74 -0.76 -5.23 1.38
C ALA A 74 -0.21 -6.65 1.52
N THR A 75 0.94 -6.92 0.89
CA THR A 75 1.73 -8.12 1.16
C THR A 75 2.26 -8.07 2.59
N SER A 76 2.12 -9.17 3.34
CA SER A 76 2.45 -9.23 4.76
C SER A 76 3.35 -10.40 5.08
N TYR A 77 4.27 -10.21 6.04
CA TYR A 77 5.03 -11.29 6.66
C TYR A 77 4.29 -11.76 7.91
N VAL A 78 4.19 -13.06 8.08
CA VAL A 78 3.36 -13.68 9.11
C VAL A 78 4.22 -14.35 10.17
N ARG A 79 3.86 -14.13 11.43
CA ARG A 79 4.34 -14.88 12.59
C ARG A 79 3.17 -15.28 13.47
N VAL A 80 3.24 -16.46 14.06
CA VAL A 80 2.19 -17.02 14.90
C VAL A 80 2.78 -17.47 16.24
N LYS A 81 2.11 -17.16 17.33
CA LYS A 81 2.41 -17.74 18.64
C LYS A 81 1.30 -18.72 18.99
N LEU A 82 1.66 -19.98 19.19
CA LEU A 82 0.72 -20.99 19.65
C LEU A 82 0.66 -21.00 21.17
N VAL A 83 -0.56 -21.03 21.71
CA VAL A 83 -0.82 -21.28 23.12
C VAL A 83 -1.69 -22.53 23.20
N CYS A 84 -1.12 -23.61 23.66
CA CYS A 84 -1.79 -24.88 23.76
C CYS A 84 -2.07 -25.24 25.22
N ASN A 85 -3.27 -25.69 25.51
CA ASN A 85 -3.66 -26.16 26.82
C ASN A 85 -4.53 -27.42 26.67
N TRP A 86 -4.36 -28.37 27.57
CA TRP A 86 -5.34 -29.45 27.74
C TRP A 86 -6.59 -28.90 28.42
N VAL A 87 -7.74 -29.29 27.92
CA VAL A 87 -9.03 -28.98 28.54
C VAL A 87 -9.75 -30.29 28.88
N ASP A 88 -10.39 -30.34 30.01
CA ASP A 88 -11.25 -31.48 30.39
C ASP A 88 -12.61 -31.40 29.66
N LYS A 89 -13.45 -32.42 29.87
CA LYS A 89 -14.78 -32.49 29.28
C LYS A 89 -15.73 -31.35 29.73
N ASP A 90 -15.40 -30.68 30.79
CA ASP A 90 -16.17 -29.57 31.37
C ASP A 90 -15.61 -28.20 30.90
N GLY A 91 -14.54 -28.21 30.08
CA GLY A 91 -13.90 -27.00 29.55
C GLY A 91 -12.86 -26.36 30.46
N ASN A 92 -12.49 -27.01 31.57
CA ASN A 92 -11.47 -26.46 32.46
C ASN A 92 -10.07 -26.73 31.93
N VAL A 93 -9.21 -25.71 32.03
CA VAL A 93 -7.82 -25.80 31.60
C VAL A 93 -7.01 -26.61 32.60
N SER A 94 -6.31 -27.64 32.09
CA SER A 94 -5.39 -28.44 32.90
C SER A 94 -4.05 -27.72 33.08
N ALA A 95 -3.45 -27.88 34.25
CA ALA A 95 -2.10 -27.41 34.55
C ALA A 95 -1.00 -28.29 33.86
N THR A 96 -1.38 -29.41 33.27
CA THR A 96 -0.44 -30.31 32.58
C THR A 96 0.15 -29.64 31.36
N PRO A 97 1.48 -29.56 31.19
CA PRO A 97 2.08 -28.97 30.01
C PRO A 97 1.70 -29.71 28.72
N VAL A 98 1.34 -28.96 27.70
CA VAL A 98 1.16 -29.49 26.35
C VAL A 98 2.52 -29.47 25.65
N PRO A 99 2.99 -30.58 25.05
CA PRO A 99 4.18 -30.56 24.23
C PRO A 99 4.04 -29.56 23.09
N ALA A 100 5.10 -28.83 22.77
CA ALA A 100 5.10 -27.98 21.59
C ALA A 100 4.91 -28.85 20.34
N PRO A 101 4.05 -28.43 19.39
CA PRO A 101 3.84 -29.20 18.16
C PRO A 101 5.14 -29.26 17.36
N THR A 102 5.44 -30.40 16.80
CA THR A 102 6.55 -30.57 15.86
C THR A 102 6.11 -30.05 14.49
N ILE A 103 6.90 -29.16 13.93
CA ILE A 103 6.64 -28.60 12.59
C ILE A 103 7.56 -29.30 11.62
N THR A 104 6.98 -29.98 10.64
CA THR A 104 7.71 -30.67 9.57
C THR A 104 7.74 -29.86 8.29
N ASN A 105 6.85 -28.87 8.16
CA ASN A 105 6.72 -28.02 6.99
C ASN A 105 7.88 -27.01 6.92
N SER A 106 8.71 -27.11 5.89
CA SER A 106 9.88 -26.23 5.66
C SER A 106 9.54 -24.77 5.37
N ASP A 107 8.27 -24.46 5.13
CA ASP A 107 7.81 -23.07 4.93
C ASP A 107 7.70 -22.29 6.25
N TRP A 108 7.82 -23.00 7.38
CA TRP A 108 7.80 -22.41 8.71
C TRP A 108 9.09 -22.74 9.46
N PHE A 109 9.50 -21.84 10.34
CA PHE A 109 10.54 -22.12 11.33
C PHE A 109 10.15 -21.56 12.69
N GLU A 110 10.60 -22.23 13.74
CA GLU A 110 10.36 -21.80 15.12
C GLU A 110 11.60 -21.07 15.65
N LYS A 111 11.37 -19.98 16.35
CA LYS A 111 12.37 -19.27 17.13
C LYS A 111 11.74 -18.65 18.37
N ASP A 112 12.26 -18.98 19.52
CA ASP A 112 11.84 -18.43 20.82
C ASP A 112 10.33 -18.62 21.10
N GLY A 113 9.74 -19.76 20.70
CA GLY A 113 8.32 -20.07 20.85
C GLY A 113 7.40 -19.32 19.87
N ILE A 114 7.95 -18.70 18.86
CA ILE A 114 7.22 -18.03 17.79
C ILE A 114 7.52 -18.71 16.45
N TYR A 115 6.49 -18.98 15.68
CA TYR A 115 6.56 -19.60 14.37
C TYR A 115 6.52 -18.53 13.29
N TYR A 116 7.50 -18.54 12.40
CA TYR A 116 7.66 -17.56 11.33
C TYR A 116 7.44 -18.23 9.98
N TYR A 117 6.60 -17.66 9.17
CA TYR A 117 6.43 -18.06 7.79
C TYR A 117 7.55 -17.47 6.93
N THR A 118 8.22 -18.30 6.14
CA THR A 118 9.43 -17.91 5.40
C THR A 118 9.16 -17.03 4.18
N LYS A 119 7.92 -17.02 3.69
CA LYS A 119 7.51 -16.32 2.47
C LYS A 119 6.57 -15.16 2.78
N PRO A 120 6.59 -14.08 1.98
CA PRO A 120 5.56 -13.06 2.08
C PRO A 120 4.21 -13.59 1.58
N VAL A 121 3.13 -13.24 2.27
CA VAL A 121 1.76 -13.59 1.89
C VAL A 121 1.13 -12.43 1.15
N ALA A 122 0.87 -12.63 -0.14
CA ALA A 122 0.23 -11.62 -0.98
C ALA A 122 -1.22 -11.35 -0.55
N PRO A 123 -1.84 -10.23 -0.97
CA PRO A 123 -3.25 -9.98 -0.80
C PRO A 123 -4.10 -11.18 -1.27
N THR A 124 -5.10 -11.55 -0.49
CA THR A 124 -5.96 -12.74 -0.70
C THR A 124 -5.24 -14.09 -0.66
N GLY A 125 -3.93 -14.10 -0.42
CA GLY A 125 -3.14 -15.32 -0.26
C GLY A 125 -3.23 -15.89 1.15
N GLN A 126 -2.69 -17.10 1.31
CA GLN A 126 -2.61 -17.77 2.61
C GLN A 126 -1.26 -18.49 2.77
N THR A 127 -0.89 -18.77 4.01
CA THR A 127 0.27 -19.60 4.32
C THR A 127 -0.02 -21.07 4.04
N SER A 128 1.01 -21.89 3.98
CA SER A 128 0.84 -23.34 4.15
C SER A 128 0.37 -23.67 5.57
N ASN A 129 -0.14 -24.89 5.78
CA ASN A 129 -0.52 -25.36 7.11
C ASN A 129 0.69 -25.33 8.04
N LEU A 130 0.47 -24.86 9.28
CA LEU A 130 1.51 -24.85 10.32
C LEU A 130 1.64 -26.21 10.99
N LEU A 131 0.54 -26.95 11.14
CA LEU A 131 0.48 -28.29 11.71
C LEU A 131 0.39 -29.30 10.57
N ASP A 132 1.23 -30.31 10.59
CA ASP A 132 1.18 -31.47 9.69
C ASP A 132 0.63 -32.68 10.42
#